data_4f45bf84dfb93b6c5644f0e9f7d6db06
#
_entry.id   4f45bf84dfb93b6c5644f0e9f7d6db06
#
_cell.length_a   1.000
_cell.length_b   1.000
_cell.length_c   1.000
_cell.angle_alpha   90.00
_cell.angle_beta   90.00
_cell.angle_gamma   90.00
#
_symmetry.space_group_name_H-M   'P 1'
#
loop_
_entity.id
_entity.type
_entity.pdbx_description
1 polymer ?
#
loop_
_entity_poly.entity_id
_entity_poly.type
_entity_poly.pdbx_seq_one_letter_code
_entity_poly.pdbx_strand_id
1 'polypeptide(L)'
;MSFQLGVDLGTTFTAAAVARGGRVEIASLDYRTAAIPSVVWVGPDGTVVIGHPALNRGLSDPSRMAREFKRRVGDPTPLLLGGTPFSADALSERLLKSVSEAVASLEGGRPNSVTVTHPANWGPYKKDLLAQAVRRVDLEGTSLLSEPE
;
A
#
# COMPACT_ATOMS: atom_id res chain seq x y z
N MET A 1 19.60 -11.44 6.27
CA MET A 1 20.20 -10.09 6.24
C MET A 1 19.15 -9.07 6.58
N SER A 2 19.51 -8.11 7.41
CA SER A 2 18.57 -7.07 7.81
C SER A 2 18.49 -5.96 6.76
N PHE A 3 17.30 -5.44 6.58
CA PHE A 3 17.04 -4.31 5.70
C PHE A 3 15.89 -3.46 6.23
N GLN A 4 15.82 -2.24 5.77
CA GLN A 4 14.74 -1.31 6.09
C GLN A 4 13.91 -1.09 4.84
N LEU A 5 12.60 -1.07 5.01
CA LEU A 5 11.66 -0.87 3.91
C LEU A 5 11.04 0.51 4.01
N GLY A 6 11.12 1.27 2.93
CA GLY A 6 10.37 2.51 2.76
C GLY A 6 9.27 2.31 1.73
N VAL A 7 8.06 2.73 2.04
CA VAL A 7 6.94 2.64 1.11
C VAL A 7 6.36 4.02 0.90
N ASP A 8 6.34 4.46 -0.36
CA ASP A 8 5.60 5.63 -0.78
C ASP A 8 4.23 5.15 -1.27
N LEU A 9 3.25 5.22 -0.36
CA LEU A 9 1.88 4.81 -0.64
C LEU A 9 1.15 6.00 -1.25
N GLY A 10 1.41 6.25 -2.53
CA GLY A 10 0.86 7.38 -3.25
C GLY A 10 -0.60 7.19 -3.65
N THR A 11 -1.26 8.28 -4.00
CA THR A 11 -2.66 8.25 -4.44
C THR A 11 -2.80 7.51 -5.77
N THR A 12 -1.88 7.74 -6.69
CA THR A 12 -1.92 7.17 -8.04
C THR A 12 -0.96 5.99 -8.19
N PHE A 13 0.25 6.13 -7.64
CA PHE A 13 1.29 5.10 -7.72
C PHE A 13 1.89 4.83 -6.35
N THR A 14 2.29 3.57 -6.17
CA THR A 14 2.97 3.12 -4.95
C THR A 14 4.34 2.60 -5.33
N ALA A 15 5.36 2.99 -4.56
CA ALA A 15 6.73 2.57 -4.76
C ALA A 15 7.33 2.11 -3.44
N ALA A 16 8.36 1.29 -3.52
CA ALA A 16 9.08 0.83 -2.34
C ALA A 16 10.58 0.96 -2.56
N ALA A 17 11.31 1.17 -1.47
CA ALA A 17 12.77 1.22 -1.47
C ALA A 17 13.29 0.37 -0.31
N VAL A 18 14.42 -0.24 -0.54
CA VAL A 18 15.11 -1.07 0.45
C VAL A 18 16.43 -0.40 0.82
N ALA A 19 16.64 -0.19 2.10
CA ALA A 19 17.90 0.35 2.64
C ALA A 19 18.64 -0.75 3.39
N ARG A 20 19.91 -0.90 3.05
CA ARG A 20 20.75 -1.96 3.61
C ARG A 20 22.20 -1.49 3.57
N GLY A 21 22.86 -1.48 4.75
CA GLY A 21 24.27 -1.16 4.83
C GLY A 21 24.64 0.21 4.27
N GLY A 22 23.79 1.23 4.45
CA GLY A 22 23.99 2.57 3.93
C GLY A 22 23.63 2.75 2.46
N ARG A 23 23.15 1.71 1.79
CA ARG A 23 22.69 1.78 0.41
C ARG A 23 21.18 1.77 0.35
N VAL A 24 20.63 2.58 -0.57
CA VAL A 24 19.19 2.63 -0.82
C VAL A 24 18.95 2.20 -2.28
N GLU A 25 18.08 1.22 -2.47
CA GLU A 25 17.74 0.71 -3.79
C GLU A 25 16.23 0.70 -3.95
N ILE A 26 15.76 1.06 -5.14
CA ILE A 26 14.33 0.97 -5.46
C ILE A 26 13.96 -0.51 -5.62
N ALA A 27 12.92 -0.95 -4.93
CA ALA A 27 12.42 -2.30 -5.06
C ALA A 27 11.57 -2.42 -6.33
N SER A 28 11.82 -3.45 -7.11
CA SER A 28 11.02 -3.73 -8.31
C SER A 28 9.77 -4.51 -7.90
N LEU A 29 8.66 -3.78 -7.73
CA LEU A 29 7.37 -4.38 -7.35
C LEU A 29 6.70 -5.07 -8.55
N ASP A 30 7.08 -4.66 -9.75
CA ASP A 30 6.60 -5.22 -11.01
C ASP A 30 7.82 -5.31 -11.93
N TYR A 31 7.91 -6.36 -12.72
CA TYR A 31 9.03 -6.56 -13.65
C TYR A 31 9.14 -5.46 -14.71
N ARG A 32 8.10 -4.63 -14.86
CA ARG A 32 8.08 -3.54 -15.84
C ARG A 32 8.46 -2.19 -15.25
N THR A 33 8.12 -1.95 -13.99
CA THR A 33 8.26 -0.63 -13.37
C THR A 33 8.65 -0.75 -11.91
N ALA A 34 9.34 0.29 -11.41
CA ALA A 34 9.67 0.41 -10.00
C ALA A 34 8.43 0.82 -9.15
N ALA A 35 7.47 1.49 -9.77
CA ALA A 35 6.23 1.89 -9.11
C ALA A 35 5.05 1.15 -9.72
N ILE A 36 4.08 0.80 -8.89
CA ILE A 36 2.85 0.14 -9.35
C ILE A 36 1.66 1.07 -9.14
N PRO A 37 0.60 0.94 -9.95
CA PRO A 37 -0.63 1.69 -9.69
C PRO A 37 -1.18 1.38 -8.31
N SER A 38 -1.65 2.42 -7.61
CA SER A 38 -2.32 2.27 -6.31
C SER A 38 -3.76 1.82 -6.53
N VAL A 39 -3.91 0.60 -7.01
CA VAL A 39 -5.20 0.00 -7.38
C VAL A 39 -5.35 -1.34 -6.68
N VAL A 40 -6.54 -1.59 -6.17
CA VAL A 40 -6.92 -2.86 -5.53
C VAL A 40 -8.16 -3.40 -6.24
N TRP A 41 -8.14 -4.67 -6.59
CA TRP A 41 -9.30 -5.38 -7.13
C TRP A 41 -9.61 -6.56 -6.21
N VAL A 42 -10.87 -6.69 -5.81
CA VAL A 42 -11.30 -7.76 -4.90
C VAL A 42 -12.29 -8.67 -5.62
N GLY A 43 -11.94 -9.93 -5.74
CA GLY A 43 -12.76 -10.93 -6.40
C GLY A 43 -13.93 -11.42 -5.56
N PRO A 44 -14.88 -12.15 -6.18
CA PRO A 44 -16.04 -12.71 -5.48
C PRO A 44 -15.68 -13.67 -4.35
N ASP A 45 -14.53 -14.31 -4.46
CA ASP A 45 -14.00 -15.27 -3.47
C ASP A 45 -13.13 -14.60 -2.39
N GLY A 46 -13.01 -13.26 -2.43
CA GLY A 46 -12.17 -12.52 -1.52
C GLY A 46 -10.72 -12.38 -1.96
N THR A 47 -10.37 -12.87 -3.15
CA THR A 47 -9.01 -12.73 -3.70
C THR A 47 -8.68 -11.25 -3.90
N VAL A 48 -7.51 -10.82 -3.39
CA VAL A 48 -7.04 -9.45 -3.52
C VAL A 48 -5.93 -9.39 -4.55
N VAL A 49 -6.07 -8.50 -5.51
CA VAL A 49 -5.08 -8.24 -6.57
C VAL A 49 -4.74 -6.77 -6.53
N ILE A 50 -3.47 -6.44 -6.68
CA ILE A 50 -3.00 -5.04 -6.65
C ILE A 50 -2.23 -4.70 -7.93
N GLY A 51 -2.02 -3.38 -8.15
CA GLY A 51 -1.15 -2.89 -9.21
C GLY A 51 -1.68 -3.13 -10.61
N HIS A 52 -0.80 -3.41 -11.56
CA HIS A 52 -1.17 -3.64 -12.96
C HIS A 52 -2.17 -4.79 -13.14
N PRO A 53 -1.99 -5.95 -12.48
CA PRO A 53 -3.02 -7.00 -12.54
C PRO A 53 -4.41 -6.53 -12.10
N ALA A 54 -4.47 -5.66 -11.07
CA ALA A 54 -5.75 -5.11 -10.63
C ALA A 54 -6.38 -4.20 -11.69
N LEU A 55 -5.58 -3.38 -12.37
CA LEU A 55 -6.06 -2.58 -13.49
C LEU A 55 -6.62 -3.44 -14.61
N ASN A 56 -5.92 -4.52 -14.96
CA ASN A 56 -6.36 -5.42 -16.01
C ASN A 56 -7.69 -6.09 -15.66
N ARG A 57 -7.85 -6.53 -14.42
CA ARG A 57 -9.12 -7.09 -13.96
C ARG A 57 -10.23 -6.06 -13.93
N GLY A 58 -9.90 -4.82 -13.58
CA GLY A 58 -10.85 -3.70 -13.58
C GLY A 58 -11.39 -3.34 -14.95
N LEU A 59 -10.69 -3.68 -16.02
CA LEU A 59 -11.19 -3.50 -17.38
C LEU A 59 -12.39 -4.43 -17.65
N SER A 60 -12.37 -5.63 -17.08
CA SER A 60 -13.46 -6.60 -17.23
C SER A 60 -14.54 -6.43 -16.17
N ASP A 61 -14.17 -6.03 -14.96
CA ASP A 61 -15.11 -5.87 -13.85
C ASP A 61 -14.71 -4.64 -13.00
N PRO A 62 -15.07 -3.43 -13.47
CA PRO A 62 -14.72 -2.20 -12.76
C PRO A 62 -15.43 -2.03 -11.42
N SER A 63 -16.54 -2.74 -11.20
CA SER A 63 -17.30 -2.66 -9.95
C SER A 63 -16.54 -3.22 -8.75
N ARG A 64 -15.45 -3.96 -8.99
CA ARG A 64 -14.62 -4.57 -7.95
C ARG A 64 -13.25 -3.90 -7.81
N MET A 65 -13.03 -2.79 -8.51
CA MET A 65 -11.77 -2.08 -8.52
C MET A 65 -11.86 -0.78 -7.72
N ALA A 66 -10.87 -0.56 -6.85
CA ALA A 66 -10.70 0.70 -6.12
C ALA A 66 -9.41 1.38 -6.59
N ARG A 67 -9.50 2.68 -6.84
CA ARG A 67 -8.35 3.51 -7.21
C ARG A 67 -8.47 4.88 -6.54
N GLU A 68 -7.33 5.53 -6.36
CA GLU A 68 -7.24 6.85 -5.72
C GLU A 68 -7.87 6.91 -4.32
N PHE A 69 -7.96 5.76 -3.64
CA PHE A 69 -8.66 5.67 -2.36
C PHE A 69 -7.90 6.32 -1.20
N LYS A 70 -6.61 6.59 -1.35
CA LYS A 70 -5.82 7.26 -0.32
C LYS A 70 -6.42 8.61 0.05
N ARG A 71 -6.99 9.31 -0.91
CA ARG A 71 -7.68 10.60 -0.68
C ARG A 71 -8.87 10.47 0.24
N ARG A 72 -9.44 9.28 0.35
CA ARG A 72 -10.63 9.01 1.12
C ARG A 72 -10.36 8.44 2.51
N VAL A 73 -9.10 8.35 2.91
CA VAL A 73 -8.76 7.95 4.27
C VAL A 73 -9.37 8.95 5.26
N GLY A 74 -10.12 8.44 6.25
CA GLY A 74 -10.85 9.26 7.18
C GLY A 74 -12.28 9.61 6.74
N ASP A 75 -12.66 9.29 5.50
CA ASP A 75 -14.03 9.48 5.01
C ASP A 75 -14.89 8.35 5.55
N PRO A 76 -16.04 8.64 6.20
CA PRO A 76 -16.91 7.58 6.72
C PRO A 76 -17.66 6.81 5.65
N THR A 77 -17.72 7.34 4.41
CA THR A 77 -18.40 6.66 3.31
C THR A 77 -17.49 5.56 2.75
N PRO A 78 -17.91 4.28 2.81
CA PRO A 78 -17.09 3.19 2.27
C PRO A 78 -17.10 3.16 0.75
N LEU A 79 -16.06 2.51 0.18
CA LEU A 79 -16.05 2.14 -1.22
C LEU A 79 -16.72 0.77 -1.35
N LEU A 80 -17.61 0.64 -2.33
CA LEU A 80 -18.29 -0.63 -2.58
C LEU A 80 -17.59 -1.39 -3.69
N LEU A 81 -17.04 -2.55 -3.37
CA LEU A 81 -16.38 -3.43 -4.33
C LEU A 81 -17.22 -4.69 -4.49
N GLY A 82 -17.91 -4.79 -5.62
CA GLY A 82 -18.87 -5.89 -5.84
C GLY A 82 -19.99 -5.90 -4.82
N GLY A 83 -20.38 -4.74 -4.29
CA GLY A 83 -21.40 -4.61 -3.27
C GLY A 83 -20.90 -4.77 -1.83
N THR A 84 -19.63 -5.13 -1.64
CA THR A 84 -19.05 -5.26 -0.29
C THR A 84 -18.36 -3.95 0.09
N PRO A 85 -18.66 -3.39 1.29
CA PRO A 85 -18.06 -2.13 1.71
C PRO A 85 -16.63 -2.29 2.21
N PHE A 86 -15.75 -1.38 1.80
CA PHE A 86 -14.37 -1.28 2.27
C PHE A 86 -14.07 0.16 2.63
N SER A 87 -13.45 0.40 3.78
CA SER A 87 -12.93 1.72 4.11
C SER A 87 -11.63 1.95 3.33
N ALA A 88 -11.30 3.23 3.12
CA ALA A 88 -10.05 3.57 2.42
C ALA A 88 -8.82 3.11 3.19
N ASP A 89 -8.86 3.14 4.53
CA ASP A 89 -7.77 2.63 5.35
C ASP A 89 -7.64 1.11 5.25
N ALA A 90 -8.73 0.36 5.13
CA ALA A 90 -8.68 -1.08 4.90
C ALA A 90 -8.06 -1.42 3.55
N LEU A 91 -8.37 -0.64 2.51
CA LEU A 91 -7.76 -0.81 1.19
C LEU A 91 -6.28 -0.46 1.20
N SER A 92 -5.90 0.59 1.91
CA SER A 92 -4.49 0.97 2.10
C SER A 92 -3.72 -0.14 2.81
N GLU A 93 -4.33 -0.77 3.81
CA GLU A 93 -3.76 -1.91 4.53
C GLU A 93 -3.51 -3.09 3.57
N ARG A 94 -4.48 -3.41 2.71
CA ARG A 94 -4.33 -4.48 1.72
C ARG A 94 -3.20 -4.21 0.74
N LEU A 95 -3.12 -2.99 0.25
CA LEU A 95 -2.06 -2.58 -0.67
C LEU A 95 -0.69 -2.66 0.01
N LEU A 96 -0.58 -2.12 1.22
CA LEU A 96 0.67 -2.15 1.98
C LEU A 96 1.12 -3.57 2.30
N LYS A 97 0.19 -4.42 2.70
CA LYS A 97 0.49 -5.83 2.98
C LYS A 97 1.04 -6.54 1.76
N SER A 98 0.41 -6.34 0.59
CA SER A 98 0.85 -6.97 -0.66
C SER A 98 2.23 -6.48 -1.08
N VAL A 99 2.51 -5.17 -0.92
CA VAL A 99 3.83 -4.59 -1.20
C VAL A 99 4.89 -5.18 -0.26
N SER A 100 4.59 -5.25 1.03
CA SER A 100 5.51 -5.79 2.02
C SER A 100 5.82 -7.27 1.75
N GLU A 101 4.83 -8.06 1.39
CA GLU A 101 5.02 -9.47 1.06
C GLU A 101 5.85 -9.64 -0.22
N ALA A 102 5.63 -8.79 -1.22
CA ALA A 102 6.40 -8.83 -2.46
C ALA A 102 7.88 -8.51 -2.19
N VAL A 103 8.16 -7.49 -1.39
CA VAL A 103 9.54 -7.14 -1.04
C VAL A 103 10.18 -8.23 -0.18
N ALA A 104 9.45 -8.78 0.79
CA ALA A 104 9.96 -9.87 1.62
C ALA A 104 10.35 -11.08 0.77
N SER A 105 9.57 -11.39 -0.25
CA SER A 105 9.86 -12.47 -1.17
C SER A 105 11.14 -12.20 -1.99
N LEU A 106 11.32 -10.95 -2.45
CA LEU A 106 12.52 -10.57 -3.20
C LEU A 106 13.78 -10.57 -2.32
N GLU A 107 13.66 -10.18 -1.07
CA GLU A 107 14.81 -10.04 -0.16
C GLU A 107 15.06 -11.28 0.70
N GLY A 108 14.19 -12.27 0.65
CA GLY A 108 14.34 -13.51 1.39
C GLY A 108 13.99 -13.40 2.87
N GLY A 109 13.24 -12.38 3.26
CA GLY A 109 12.84 -12.22 4.66
C GLY A 109 12.13 -10.90 4.92
N ARG A 110 11.67 -10.72 6.15
CA ARG A 110 10.93 -9.53 6.58
C ARG A 110 11.86 -8.35 6.84
N PRO A 111 11.39 -7.11 6.63
CA PRO A 111 12.19 -5.92 6.98
C PRO A 111 12.32 -5.75 8.50
N ASN A 112 13.41 -5.12 8.92
CA ASN A 112 13.63 -4.75 10.32
C ASN A 112 12.77 -3.56 10.74
N SER A 113 12.51 -2.65 9.79
CA SER A 113 11.65 -1.50 10.02
C SER A 113 10.97 -1.10 8.74
N VAL A 114 9.83 -0.44 8.87
CA VAL A 114 9.06 0.06 7.74
C VAL A 114 8.73 1.53 7.97
N THR A 115 8.97 2.35 6.96
CA THR A 115 8.56 3.75 6.94
C THR A 115 7.54 3.93 5.81
N VAL A 116 6.40 4.53 6.14
CA VAL A 116 5.33 4.78 5.17
C VAL A 116 5.09 6.28 5.10
N THR A 117 4.99 6.82 3.89
CA THR A 117 4.73 8.24 3.70
C THR A 117 3.24 8.57 3.80
N HIS A 118 2.94 9.80 4.20
CA HIS A 118 1.60 10.34 4.22
C HIS A 118 1.64 11.80 3.75
N PRO A 119 0.51 12.36 3.26
CA PRO A 119 0.47 13.77 2.87
C PRO A 119 0.82 14.70 4.03
N ALA A 120 1.56 15.76 3.75
CA ALA A 120 2.04 16.69 4.77
C ALA A 120 0.90 17.39 5.52
N ASN A 121 -0.24 17.57 4.85
CA ASN A 121 -1.40 18.25 5.44
C ASN A 121 -2.32 17.35 6.24
N TRP A 122 -1.97 16.08 6.44
CA TRP A 122 -2.79 15.18 7.24
C TRP A 122 -2.70 15.55 8.71
N GLY A 123 -3.87 15.65 9.36
CA GLY A 123 -3.98 15.84 10.80
C GLY A 123 -3.80 14.53 11.58
N PRO A 124 -3.84 14.61 12.93
CA PRO A 124 -3.62 13.42 13.78
C PRO A 124 -4.57 12.26 13.51
N TYR A 125 -5.82 12.54 13.17
CA TYR A 125 -6.82 11.50 12.93
C TYR A 125 -6.45 10.60 11.75
N LYS A 126 -6.11 11.21 10.60
CA LYS A 126 -5.74 10.46 9.40
C LYS A 126 -4.41 9.72 9.59
N LYS A 127 -3.45 10.34 10.28
CA LYS A 127 -2.17 9.69 10.62
C LYS A 127 -2.41 8.47 11.50
N ASP A 128 -3.32 8.56 12.46
CA ASP A 128 -3.64 7.45 13.34
C ASP A 128 -4.29 6.30 12.61
N LEU A 129 -5.20 6.59 11.67
CA LEU A 129 -5.81 5.55 10.83
C LEU A 129 -4.77 4.82 10.00
N LEU A 130 -3.82 5.53 9.41
CA LEU A 130 -2.74 4.91 8.64
C LEU A 130 -1.84 4.09 9.55
N ALA A 131 -1.49 4.60 10.73
CA ALA A 131 -0.67 3.88 11.71
C ALA A 131 -1.35 2.58 12.15
N GLN A 132 -2.67 2.59 12.34
CA GLN A 132 -3.42 1.38 12.68
C GLN A 132 -3.39 0.37 11.53
N ALA A 133 -3.55 0.84 10.29
CA ALA A 133 -3.48 -0.02 9.11
C ALA A 133 -2.11 -0.70 9.00
N VAL A 134 -1.05 0.05 9.23
CA VAL A 134 0.31 -0.48 9.21
C VAL A 134 0.53 -1.53 10.31
N ARG A 135 0.00 -1.29 11.50
CA ARG A 135 0.08 -2.26 12.62
C ARG A 135 -0.66 -3.56 12.32
N ARG A 136 -1.79 -3.48 11.62
CA ARG A 136 -2.56 -4.67 11.22
C ARG A 136 -1.81 -5.55 10.22
N VAL A 137 -0.86 -4.98 9.50
CA VAL A 137 0.01 -5.73 8.59
C VAL A 137 1.13 -6.47 9.36
N ASP A 138 1.20 -6.29 10.68
CA ASP A 138 2.17 -6.92 11.57
C ASP A 138 3.61 -6.54 11.21
N LEU A 139 3.84 -5.24 11.01
CA LEU A 139 5.16 -4.70 10.70
C LEU A 139 5.75 -4.04 11.93
N GLU A 140 6.83 -4.61 12.45
CA GLU A 140 7.56 -4.06 13.59
C GLU A 140 8.44 -2.88 13.18
N GLY A 141 8.67 -1.96 14.11
CA GLY A 141 9.54 -0.82 13.86
C GLY A 141 9.01 0.17 12.87
N THR A 142 7.69 0.21 12.68
CA THR A 142 7.07 1.08 11.70
C THR A 142 7.10 2.54 12.12
N SER A 143 7.41 3.42 11.18
CA SER A 143 7.32 4.87 11.36
C SER A 143 6.56 5.50 10.20
N LEU A 144 5.99 6.68 10.45
CA LEU A 144 5.31 7.47 9.43
C LEU A 144 6.15 8.70 9.12
N LEU A 145 6.22 9.04 7.83
CA LEU A 145 6.96 10.19 7.35
C LEU A 145 6.07 10.99 6.41
N SER A 146 6.01 12.31 6.62
CA SER A 146 5.21 13.15 5.73
C SER A 146 5.85 13.25 4.35
N GLU A 147 5.01 13.29 3.33
CA GLU A 147 5.43 13.51 1.95
C GLU A 147 5.89 14.96 1.79
N PRO A 148 6.83 15.23 0.89
CA PRO A 148 7.20 16.60 0.54
C PRO A 148 6.00 17.35 -0.04
N GLU A 149 5.92 18.63 0.25
CA GLU A 149 4.89 19.50 -0.30
C GLU A 149 5.15 19.83 -1.78
#